data_45c15b34d8147fb317a86f333647e806
#
_entry.id   45c15b34d8147fb317a86f333647e806
#
_cell.length_a   1.000
_cell.length_b   1.000
_cell.length_c   1.000
_cell.angle_alpha   90.00
_cell.angle_beta   90.00
_cell.angle_gamma   90.00
#
_symmetry.space_group_name_H-M   'P 1'
#
loop_
_entity.id
_entity.type
_entity.pdbx_description
1 polymer ?
#
loop_
_entity_poly.entity_id
_entity_poly.type
_entity_poly.pdbx_seq_one_letter_code
_entity_poly.pdbx_strand_id
1 'polypeptide(L)'
;VDWIFEDVGIAFRDDPEALALWKAEGAKVEGDIVKAPADWIRALCAKAPSEFTQLARNPERSVRIGGVNQVFAPIYGAPVVRDLEGGRRYGDMNAFNDLVRLTYMHPNLHHGGFVTCEPCDVPVSKRHLDMLLAHMTLSDKPHLGAITEMSRAQDSVDMAEIVFGKEVMDENCVIMANINTNSPLLVDRVVTESVRVYSARGQGVITVPFILSGAMGPVSTAASVAQAEAMIVCAYVQLLRPGATFVLGNFLSSMSLKTGAPTFGMPEPVVSNYVIGQLARRAGLPLRCGGSLTASKIEDAQAAYESADSMHSTMLAGANFVLHSAGWLEGGLCTGFEKLIMDAARLGSYQKVLGQGLDTSDEALARDAYGEVEAGGHFLGCGHTMRNYQTAFYEARLSDNENVENWEERGSHDMRKRAYGRWTQMLKEYQEPPIDMATREALNAFIARRKEELPDAWY
;
A
#
# COMPACT_ATOMS: atom_id res chain seq x y z
N VAL A 1 -19.56 16.38 2.81
CA VAL A 1 -19.77 14.93 2.97
C VAL A 1 -21.22 14.66 3.39
N ASP A 2 -21.73 15.32 4.43
CA ASP A 2 -23.07 15.09 4.98
C ASP A 2 -24.17 15.28 3.92
N TRP A 3 -24.14 16.39 3.21
CA TRP A 3 -25.05 16.65 2.09
C TRP A 3 -25.00 15.55 1.01
N ILE A 4 -23.84 14.93 0.77
CA ILE A 4 -23.74 13.81 -0.18
C ILE A 4 -24.58 12.63 0.31
N PHE A 5 -24.53 12.28 1.60
CA PHE A 5 -25.31 11.17 2.14
C PHE A 5 -26.80 11.44 2.18
N GLU A 6 -27.20 12.67 2.53
CA GLU A 6 -28.60 13.01 2.81
C GLU A 6 -29.39 13.40 1.55
N ASP A 7 -28.78 14.21 0.67
CA ASP A 7 -29.48 14.80 -0.47
C ASP A 7 -29.13 14.14 -1.81
N VAL A 8 -27.84 13.81 -2.05
CA VAL A 8 -27.38 13.20 -3.31
C VAL A 8 -27.57 11.69 -3.28
N GLY A 9 -27.00 11.02 -2.28
CA GLY A 9 -26.91 9.58 -2.17
C GLY A 9 -25.73 8.98 -2.93
N ILE A 10 -25.51 7.67 -2.74
CA ILE A 10 -24.46 6.87 -3.40
C ILE A 10 -25.14 5.65 -4.02
N ALA A 11 -24.83 5.36 -5.28
CA ALA A 11 -25.40 4.23 -5.99
C ALA A 11 -24.73 2.90 -5.60
N PHE A 12 -25.54 1.88 -5.31
CA PHE A 12 -25.15 0.48 -5.15
C PHE A 12 -25.68 -0.30 -6.36
N ARG A 13 -24.87 -0.36 -7.42
CA ARG A 13 -25.32 -0.85 -8.72
C ARG A 13 -25.28 -2.37 -8.81
N ASP A 14 -26.35 -2.91 -9.41
CA ASP A 14 -26.51 -4.34 -9.77
C ASP A 14 -26.44 -5.30 -8.56
N ASP A 15 -26.63 -4.80 -7.33
CA ASP A 15 -26.61 -5.61 -6.11
C ASP A 15 -27.88 -5.44 -5.26
N PRO A 16 -28.94 -6.23 -5.57
CA PRO A 16 -30.18 -6.19 -4.80
C PRO A 16 -30.02 -6.63 -3.34
N GLU A 17 -29.03 -7.45 -3.01
CA GLU A 17 -28.74 -7.89 -1.65
C GLU A 17 -28.22 -6.73 -0.79
N ALA A 18 -27.29 -5.95 -1.33
CA ALA A 18 -26.79 -4.77 -0.64
C ALA A 18 -27.91 -3.73 -0.44
N LEU A 19 -28.72 -3.48 -1.48
CA LEU A 19 -29.87 -2.55 -1.38
C LEU A 19 -30.90 -3.01 -0.36
N ALA A 20 -31.18 -4.33 -0.29
CA ALA A 20 -32.08 -4.90 0.70
C ALA A 20 -31.57 -4.73 2.13
N LEU A 21 -30.26 -4.94 2.36
CA LEU A 21 -29.61 -4.70 3.65
C LEU A 21 -29.73 -3.24 4.08
N TRP A 22 -29.36 -2.29 3.20
CA TRP A 22 -29.48 -0.87 3.49
C TRP A 22 -30.91 -0.47 3.86
N LYS A 23 -31.91 -0.98 3.12
CA LYS A 23 -33.33 -0.71 3.38
C LYS A 23 -33.81 -1.32 4.70
N ALA A 24 -33.38 -2.54 5.01
CA ALA A 24 -33.72 -3.21 6.26
C ALA A 24 -33.18 -2.47 7.49
N GLU A 25 -32.00 -1.87 7.36
CA GLU A 25 -31.34 -1.09 8.42
C GLU A 25 -31.83 0.37 8.50
N GLY A 26 -32.77 0.79 7.65
CA GLY A 26 -33.44 2.08 7.75
C GLY A 26 -32.94 3.17 6.80
N ALA A 27 -32.07 2.87 5.86
CA ALA A 27 -31.68 3.80 4.81
C ALA A 27 -32.85 4.03 3.83
N LYS A 28 -32.89 5.21 3.23
CA LYS A 28 -33.79 5.50 2.11
C LYS A 28 -33.14 5.00 0.82
N VAL A 29 -33.83 4.05 0.15
CA VAL A 29 -33.36 3.46 -1.11
C VAL A 29 -34.29 3.87 -2.23
N GLU A 30 -33.76 4.59 -3.23
CA GLU A 30 -34.48 5.08 -4.41
C GLU A 30 -33.81 4.52 -5.68
N GLY A 31 -34.39 3.45 -6.26
CA GLY A 31 -33.73 2.70 -7.32
C GLY A 31 -32.46 2.00 -6.77
N ASP A 32 -31.29 2.33 -7.30
CA ASP A 32 -29.99 1.87 -6.83
C ASP A 32 -29.28 2.87 -5.87
N ILE A 33 -29.91 4.03 -5.60
CA ILE A 33 -29.33 5.10 -4.78
C ILE A 33 -29.70 4.92 -3.31
N VAL A 34 -28.68 4.88 -2.46
CA VAL A 34 -28.81 4.84 -1.01
C VAL A 34 -28.57 6.22 -0.43
N LYS A 35 -29.54 6.71 0.35
CA LYS A 35 -29.45 7.94 1.15
C LYS A 35 -29.64 7.62 2.62
N ALA A 36 -28.88 8.30 3.48
CA ALA A 36 -28.92 8.05 4.90
C ALA A 36 -28.52 9.28 5.71
N PRO A 37 -29.00 9.44 6.95
CA PRO A 37 -28.54 10.49 7.83
C PRO A 37 -27.02 10.42 8.06
N ALA A 38 -26.32 11.53 7.92
CA ALA A 38 -24.88 11.59 8.02
C ALA A 38 -24.38 11.14 9.41
N ASP A 39 -25.11 11.46 10.47
CA ASP A 39 -24.77 11.04 11.84
C ASP A 39 -24.87 9.52 12.00
N TRP A 40 -25.83 8.87 11.36
CA TRP A 40 -25.94 7.42 11.39
C TRP A 40 -24.77 6.74 10.64
N ILE A 41 -24.38 7.26 9.46
CA ILE A 41 -23.20 6.77 8.73
C ILE A 41 -21.94 6.92 9.60
N ARG A 42 -21.77 8.07 10.27
CA ARG A 42 -20.64 8.27 11.21
C ARG A 42 -20.68 7.30 12.39
N ALA A 43 -21.85 7.05 12.95
CA ALA A 43 -22.03 6.09 14.06
C ALA A 43 -21.72 4.65 13.64
N LEU A 44 -22.05 4.27 12.39
CA LEU A 44 -21.63 2.97 11.84
C LEU A 44 -20.11 2.93 11.68
N CYS A 45 -19.49 3.92 11.05
CA CYS A 45 -18.04 3.98 10.86
C CYS A 45 -17.27 3.91 12.19
N ALA A 46 -17.79 4.54 13.24
CA ALA A 46 -17.17 4.55 14.57
C ALA A 46 -17.13 3.18 15.27
N LYS A 47 -17.82 2.15 14.73
CA LYS A 47 -17.70 0.77 15.21
C LYS A 47 -16.41 0.09 14.75
N ALA A 48 -15.78 0.57 13.66
CA ALA A 48 -14.52 0.03 13.19
C ALA A 48 -13.38 0.37 14.16
N PRO A 49 -12.41 -0.54 14.39
CA PRO A 49 -11.27 -0.26 15.25
C PRO A 49 -10.39 0.82 14.64
N SER A 50 -9.98 1.80 15.47
CA SER A 50 -9.05 2.87 15.06
C SER A 50 -7.62 2.37 14.86
N GLU A 51 -7.31 1.17 15.36
CA GLU A 51 -6.01 0.53 15.27
C GLU A 51 -6.17 -0.99 15.38
N PHE A 52 -5.41 -1.73 14.58
CA PHE A 52 -5.42 -3.20 14.59
C PHE A 52 -4.08 -3.77 14.12
N THR A 53 -3.88 -5.06 14.33
CA THR A 53 -2.73 -5.80 13.79
C THR A 53 -3.17 -6.70 12.64
N GLN A 54 -2.50 -6.62 11.50
CA GLN A 54 -2.55 -7.68 10.50
C GLN A 54 -1.43 -8.66 10.78
N LEU A 55 -1.79 -9.91 11.08
CA LEU A 55 -0.82 -10.96 11.34
C LEU A 55 -0.11 -11.38 10.07
N ALA A 56 1.18 -11.60 10.18
CA ALA A 56 2.01 -12.23 9.16
C ALA A 56 2.20 -13.71 9.45
N ARG A 57 2.58 -14.48 8.43
CA ARG A 57 2.97 -15.90 8.61
C ARG A 57 4.15 -16.04 9.58
N ASN A 58 5.10 -15.11 9.55
CA ASN A 58 6.07 -14.91 10.62
C ASN A 58 5.53 -13.84 11.59
N PRO A 59 5.19 -14.17 12.83
CA PRO A 59 4.59 -13.23 13.79
C PRO A 59 5.43 -11.96 14.02
N GLU A 60 6.76 -12.04 13.93
CA GLU A 60 7.66 -10.90 14.09
C GLU A 60 7.54 -9.86 12.97
N ARG A 61 6.94 -10.25 11.85
CA ARG A 61 6.69 -9.38 10.68
C ARG A 61 5.24 -8.89 10.60
N SER A 62 4.43 -9.20 11.61
CA SER A 62 3.07 -8.66 11.71
C SER A 62 3.12 -7.14 11.78
N VAL A 63 2.13 -6.48 11.19
CA VAL A 63 2.11 -5.02 11.09
C VAL A 63 0.93 -4.43 11.86
N ARG A 64 1.20 -3.35 12.57
CA ARG A 64 0.19 -2.56 13.26
C ARG A 64 -0.24 -1.38 12.38
N ILE A 65 -1.55 -1.26 12.13
CA ILE A 65 -2.15 -0.27 11.25
C ILE A 65 -3.09 0.61 12.08
N GLY A 66 -2.92 1.92 12.00
CA GLY A 66 -3.65 2.90 12.81
C GLY A 66 -2.73 3.66 13.79
N GLY A 67 -3.30 4.58 14.55
CA GLY A 67 -2.53 5.42 15.48
C GLY A 67 -1.42 6.20 14.77
N VAL A 68 -0.20 6.07 15.25
CA VAL A 68 1.01 6.69 14.69
C VAL A 68 1.82 5.73 13.80
N ASN A 69 1.36 4.50 13.64
CA ASN A 69 2.08 3.49 12.88
C ASN A 69 1.98 3.73 11.37
N GLN A 70 3.05 3.42 10.66
CA GLN A 70 3.14 3.53 9.19
C GLN A 70 3.64 2.22 8.61
N VAL A 71 2.86 1.66 7.69
CA VAL A 71 3.16 0.41 7.00
C VAL A 71 3.37 0.70 5.52
N PHE A 72 4.53 0.34 4.98
CA PHE A 72 4.88 0.55 3.58
C PHE A 72 4.74 -0.73 2.78
N ALA A 73 4.01 -0.64 1.66
CA ALA A 73 3.80 -1.70 0.68
C ALA A 73 4.23 -1.24 -0.73
N PRO A 74 4.68 -2.16 -1.61
CA PRO A 74 5.15 -1.81 -2.95
C PRO A 74 4.03 -1.30 -3.86
N ILE A 75 4.37 -1.03 -5.12
CA ILE A 75 3.42 -0.75 -6.21
C ILE A 75 2.35 -1.85 -6.31
N TYR A 76 1.18 -1.48 -6.85
CA TYR A 76 0.05 -2.38 -7.07
C TYR A 76 -0.59 -2.13 -8.44
N GLY A 77 -0.75 -3.20 -9.25
CA GLY A 77 -1.62 -3.21 -10.42
C GLY A 77 -0.96 -2.84 -11.75
N ALA A 78 0.37 -2.74 -11.83
CA ALA A 78 1.06 -2.40 -13.08
C ALA A 78 1.13 -3.59 -14.06
N PRO A 79 0.65 -3.44 -15.31
CA PRO A 79 0.74 -4.51 -16.33
C PRO A 79 2.14 -4.66 -16.93
N VAL A 80 3.00 -3.70 -16.72
CA VAL A 80 4.32 -3.60 -17.34
C VAL A 80 5.40 -3.55 -16.27
N VAL A 81 6.55 -4.11 -16.56
CA VAL A 81 7.77 -3.99 -15.75
C VAL A 81 8.89 -3.35 -16.58
N ARG A 82 9.86 -2.77 -15.87
CA ARG A 82 11.05 -2.18 -16.45
C ARG A 82 12.26 -2.46 -15.58
N ASP A 83 13.39 -2.76 -16.21
CA ASP A 83 14.72 -2.77 -15.60
C ASP A 83 15.78 -2.23 -16.58
N LEU A 84 17.01 -2.06 -16.10
CA LEU A 84 18.09 -1.45 -16.85
C LEU A 84 18.48 -2.24 -18.11
N GLU A 85 18.49 -3.57 -18.02
CA GLU A 85 18.91 -4.45 -19.14
C GLU A 85 17.74 -4.89 -20.01
N GLY A 86 16.63 -5.33 -19.39
CA GLY A 86 15.45 -5.86 -20.09
C GLY A 86 14.53 -4.78 -20.67
N GLY A 87 14.75 -3.52 -20.32
CA GLY A 87 13.89 -2.42 -20.76
C GLY A 87 12.44 -2.58 -20.31
N ARG A 88 11.52 -1.98 -21.06
CA ARG A 88 10.07 -1.99 -20.81
C ARG A 88 9.43 -3.20 -21.48
N ARG A 89 8.72 -4.04 -20.72
CA ARG A 89 8.03 -5.25 -21.20
C ARG A 89 6.80 -5.55 -20.35
N TYR A 90 5.88 -6.37 -20.86
CA TYR A 90 4.80 -6.90 -20.03
C TYR A 90 5.36 -7.72 -18.86
N GLY A 91 4.69 -7.64 -17.73
CA GLY A 91 4.99 -8.48 -16.57
C GLY A 91 4.71 -9.95 -16.86
N ASP A 92 5.51 -10.83 -16.30
CA ASP A 92 5.34 -12.28 -16.31
C ASP A 92 5.46 -12.83 -14.88
N MET A 93 5.21 -14.11 -14.71
CA MET A 93 5.27 -14.75 -13.38
C MET A 93 6.67 -14.73 -12.77
N ASN A 94 7.72 -14.72 -13.59
CA ASN A 94 9.10 -14.59 -13.10
C ASN A 94 9.36 -13.21 -12.53
N ALA A 95 9.00 -12.15 -13.25
CA ALA A 95 9.10 -10.78 -12.78
C ALA A 95 8.26 -10.56 -11.49
N PHE A 96 7.05 -11.12 -11.44
CA PHE A 96 6.21 -11.09 -10.26
C PHE A 96 6.91 -11.73 -9.05
N ASN A 97 7.44 -12.94 -9.21
CA ASN A 97 8.16 -13.65 -8.16
C ASN A 97 9.40 -12.88 -7.67
N ASP A 98 10.15 -12.28 -8.58
CA ASP A 98 11.33 -11.50 -8.23
C ASP A 98 10.95 -10.22 -7.47
N LEU A 99 9.89 -9.52 -7.86
CA LEU A 99 9.37 -8.37 -7.14
C LEU A 99 8.86 -8.74 -5.73
N VAL A 100 8.23 -9.91 -5.57
CA VAL A 100 7.83 -10.43 -4.24
C VAL A 100 9.07 -10.71 -3.38
N ARG A 101 10.11 -11.37 -3.93
CA ARG A 101 11.37 -11.63 -3.22
C ARG A 101 12.08 -10.35 -2.81
N LEU A 102 12.20 -9.37 -3.71
CA LEU A 102 12.81 -8.07 -3.41
C LEU A 102 12.05 -7.31 -2.33
N THR A 103 10.72 -7.30 -2.41
CA THR A 103 9.86 -6.71 -1.37
C THR A 103 10.04 -7.40 -0.01
N TYR A 104 10.12 -8.73 -0.01
CA TYR A 104 10.38 -9.52 1.19
C TYR A 104 11.73 -9.19 1.82
N MET A 105 12.79 -9.12 1.02
CA MET A 105 14.15 -8.89 1.50
C MET A 105 14.39 -7.43 1.96
N HIS A 106 13.61 -6.45 1.45
CA HIS A 106 13.86 -5.06 1.79
C HIS A 106 13.27 -4.69 3.17
N PRO A 107 14.11 -4.20 4.13
CA PRO A 107 13.65 -3.97 5.51
C PRO A 107 12.63 -2.84 5.63
N ASN A 108 12.65 -1.84 4.73
CA ASN A 108 11.76 -0.69 4.77
C ASN A 108 10.41 -0.94 4.05
N LEU A 109 10.19 -2.12 3.48
CA LEU A 109 8.91 -2.56 2.96
C LEU A 109 8.33 -3.55 3.96
N HIS A 110 7.31 -3.14 4.69
CA HIS A 110 6.75 -3.91 5.82
C HIS A 110 5.71 -4.93 5.37
N HIS A 111 5.13 -4.72 4.18
CA HIS A 111 3.99 -5.47 3.67
C HIS A 111 4.23 -5.86 2.21
N GLY A 112 3.81 -7.06 1.82
CA GLY A 112 4.02 -7.61 0.47
C GLY A 112 3.21 -6.91 -0.64
N GLY A 113 2.17 -6.16 -0.29
CA GLY A 113 1.19 -5.71 -1.29
C GLY A 113 0.37 -6.89 -1.82
N PHE A 114 0.10 -6.91 -3.12
CA PHE A 114 -0.44 -8.07 -3.83
C PHE A 114 0.00 -8.06 -5.29
N VAL A 115 -0.56 -7.20 -6.14
CA VAL A 115 -0.26 -7.15 -7.58
C VAL A 115 0.98 -6.30 -7.81
N THR A 116 2.18 -6.79 -7.51
CA THR A 116 3.44 -6.06 -7.75
C THR A 116 3.71 -5.81 -9.24
N CYS A 117 3.25 -6.71 -10.10
CA CYS A 117 2.96 -6.51 -11.53
C CYS A 117 1.91 -7.54 -11.94
N GLU A 118 1.25 -7.33 -13.08
CA GLU A 118 0.35 -8.34 -13.64
C GLU A 118 1.17 -9.42 -14.37
N PRO A 119 1.07 -10.72 -14.01
CA PRO A 119 1.68 -11.81 -14.77
C PRO A 119 0.85 -12.10 -16.02
N CYS A 120 1.19 -11.44 -17.13
CA CYS A 120 0.44 -11.50 -18.39
C CYS A 120 0.64 -12.84 -19.16
N ASP A 121 1.54 -13.68 -18.72
CA ASP A 121 1.79 -15.05 -19.21
C ASP A 121 0.88 -16.11 -18.58
N VAL A 122 0.02 -15.71 -17.62
CA VAL A 122 -0.97 -16.58 -16.96
C VAL A 122 -2.38 -16.08 -17.27
N PRO A 123 -3.35 -16.97 -17.56
CA PRO A 123 -4.75 -16.59 -17.79
C PRO A 123 -5.32 -15.71 -16.67
N VAL A 124 -6.05 -14.65 -17.04
CA VAL A 124 -6.62 -13.67 -16.09
C VAL A 124 -7.47 -14.33 -15.02
N SER A 125 -8.24 -15.36 -15.41
CA SER A 125 -9.11 -16.10 -14.50
C SER A 125 -8.38 -16.91 -13.43
N LYS A 126 -7.11 -17.27 -13.65
CA LYS A 126 -6.33 -18.18 -12.81
C LYS A 126 -5.14 -17.54 -12.13
N ARG A 127 -4.63 -16.40 -12.63
CA ARG A 127 -3.38 -15.78 -12.18
C ARG A 127 -3.36 -15.42 -10.69
N HIS A 128 -4.51 -15.07 -10.12
CA HIS A 128 -4.60 -14.74 -8.68
C HIS A 128 -4.14 -15.89 -7.78
N LEU A 129 -4.34 -17.15 -8.20
CA LEU A 129 -3.92 -18.32 -7.44
C LEU A 129 -2.39 -18.42 -7.35
N ASP A 130 -1.69 -18.23 -8.49
CA ASP A 130 -0.22 -18.24 -8.53
C ASP A 130 0.38 -17.02 -7.78
N MET A 131 -0.27 -15.86 -7.89
CA MET A 131 0.13 -14.65 -7.18
C MET A 131 0.00 -14.82 -5.67
N LEU A 132 -1.11 -15.39 -5.18
CA LEU A 132 -1.31 -15.71 -3.76
C LEU A 132 -0.26 -16.71 -3.27
N LEU A 133 -0.03 -17.78 -4.03
CA LEU A 133 1.01 -18.76 -3.70
C LEU A 133 2.38 -18.12 -3.54
N ALA A 134 2.75 -17.24 -4.48
CA ALA A 134 4.02 -16.52 -4.42
C ALA A 134 4.16 -15.69 -3.13
N HIS A 135 3.14 -14.92 -2.75
CA HIS A 135 3.15 -14.18 -1.49
C HIS A 135 3.23 -15.10 -0.26
N MET A 136 2.52 -16.22 -0.29
CA MET A 136 2.46 -17.16 0.84
C MET A 136 3.71 -18.03 0.99
N THR A 137 4.50 -18.21 -0.08
CA THR A 137 5.68 -19.09 -0.06
C THR A 137 7.00 -18.35 -0.18
N LEU A 138 7.10 -17.34 -1.08
CA LEU A 138 8.33 -16.57 -1.29
C LEU A 138 8.52 -15.44 -0.27
N SER A 139 7.51 -15.18 0.57
CA SER A 139 7.53 -14.18 1.62
C SER A 139 6.84 -14.72 2.86
N ASP A 140 7.19 -14.21 4.03
CA ASP A 140 6.47 -14.43 5.29
C ASP A 140 5.87 -13.12 5.86
N LYS A 141 5.91 -12.04 5.06
CA LYS A 141 5.26 -10.74 5.36
C LYS A 141 3.74 -10.82 5.12
N PRO A 142 2.94 -9.95 5.75
CA PRO A 142 1.52 -9.85 5.45
C PRO A 142 1.30 -9.37 4.02
N HIS A 143 0.18 -9.74 3.42
CA HIS A 143 -0.17 -9.34 2.06
C HIS A 143 -1.68 -9.08 1.91
N LEU A 144 -2.07 -8.51 0.78
CA LEU A 144 -3.47 -8.32 0.38
C LEU A 144 -3.95 -9.54 -0.42
N GLY A 145 -5.26 -9.65 -0.60
CA GLY A 145 -5.88 -10.67 -1.44
C GLY A 145 -6.55 -10.11 -2.69
N ALA A 146 -7.05 -11.00 -3.54
CA ALA A 146 -7.75 -10.69 -4.76
C ALA A 146 -9.18 -10.17 -4.51
N ILE A 147 -9.66 -9.29 -5.41
CA ILE A 147 -10.93 -8.58 -5.23
C ILE A 147 -11.75 -8.41 -6.53
N THR A 148 -11.23 -8.87 -7.66
CA THR A 148 -11.81 -8.56 -8.97
C THR A 148 -13.03 -9.40 -9.33
N GLU A 149 -13.31 -10.43 -8.56
CA GLU A 149 -14.50 -11.28 -8.60
C GLU A 149 -14.73 -11.91 -7.24
N MET A 150 -15.98 -12.19 -6.88
CA MET A 150 -16.34 -12.87 -5.64
C MET A 150 -15.57 -14.19 -5.44
N SER A 151 -15.45 -14.99 -6.51
CA SER A 151 -14.74 -16.27 -6.47
C SER A 151 -13.26 -16.11 -6.13
N ARG A 152 -12.60 -15.06 -6.65
CA ARG A 152 -11.17 -14.78 -6.38
C ARG A 152 -10.96 -14.24 -4.96
N ALA A 153 -11.93 -13.47 -4.47
CA ALA A 153 -11.95 -13.03 -3.07
C ALA A 153 -12.07 -14.27 -2.15
N GLN A 154 -12.97 -15.21 -2.49
CA GLN A 154 -13.13 -16.46 -1.74
C GLN A 154 -11.86 -17.31 -1.78
N ASP A 155 -11.26 -17.53 -2.95
CA ASP A 155 -10.00 -18.26 -3.10
C ASP A 155 -8.89 -17.64 -2.21
N SER A 156 -8.84 -16.32 -2.11
CA SER A 156 -7.85 -15.62 -1.25
C SER A 156 -8.05 -15.94 0.23
N VAL A 157 -9.28 -15.92 0.68
CA VAL A 157 -9.65 -16.22 2.07
C VAL A 157 -9.44 -17.70 2.40
N ASP A 158 -9.81 -18.60 1.48
CA ASP A 158 -9.62 -20.03 1.66
C ASP A 158 -8.13 -20.42 1.70
N MET A 159 -7.31 -19.83 0.82
CA MET A 159 -5.86 -20.03 0.86
C MET A 159 -5.22 -19.46 2.12
N ALA A 160 -5.71 -18.33 2.62
CA ALA A 160 -5.27 -17.79 3.90
C ALA A 160 -5.65 -18.73 5.07
N GLU A 161 -6.84 -19.38 5.03
CA GLU A 161 -7.23 -20.36 6.03
C GLU A 161 -6.32 -21.61 6.01
N ILE A 162 -5.87 -22.06 4.84
CA ILE A 162 -4.88 -23.14 4.75
C ILE A 162 -3.58 -22.77 5.47
N VAL A 163 -3.14 -21.51 5.37
CA VAL A 163 -1.88 -21.04 5.96
C VAL A 163 -1.98 -20.79 7.45
N PHE A 164 -3.05 -20.13 7.91
CA PHE A 164 -3.18 -19.66 9.29
C PHE A 164 -4.06 -20.54 10.18
N GLY A 165 -4.93 -21.34 9.57
CA GLY A 165 -5.96 -22.10 10.27
C GLY A 165 -7.19 -21.25 10.63
N LYS A 166 -8.33 -21.93 10.73
CA LYS A 166 -9.63 -21.29 10.98
C LYS A 166 -9.66 -20.50 12.29
N GLU A 167 -9.15 -21.06 13.38
CA GLU A 167 -9.19 -20.45 14.71
C GLU A 167 -8.44 -19.11 14.74
N VAL A 168 -7.24 -19.06 14.14
CA VAL A 168 -6.45 -17.82 14.05
C VAL A 168 -7.17 -16.76 13.22
N MET A 169 -7.80 -17.15 12.11
CA MET A 169 -8.54 -16.22 11.26
C MET A 169 -9.83 -15.69 11.90
N ASP A 170 -10.51 -16.49 12.70
CA ASP A 170 -11.76 -16.07 13.37
C ASP A 170 -11.50 -14.95 14.40
N GLU A 171 -10.29 -14.89 14.96
CA GLU A 171 -9.89 -13.93 15.98
C GLU A 171 -9.01 -12.77 15.45
N ASN A 172 -8.40 -12.93 14.27
CA ASN A 172 -7.38 -12.00 13.79
C ASN A 172 -7.59 -11.63 12.32
N CYS A 173 -7.13 -10.43 11.96
CA CYS A 173 -6.96 -10.03 10.58
C CYS A 173 -5.62 -10.61 10.04
N VAL A 174 -5.67 -11.51 9.06
CA VAL A 174 -4.49 -12.10 8.42
C VAL A 174 -4.34 -11.68 6.96
N ILE A 175 -5.46 -11.30 6.31
CA ILE A 175 -5.49 -10.85 4.92
C ILE A 175 -6.45 -9.66 4.78
N MET A 176 -6.19 -8.77 3.84
CA MET A 176 -7.05 -7.60 3.58
C MET A 176 -7.41 -7.49 2.10
N ALA A 177 -8.60 -6.95 1.83
CA ALA A 177 -9.03 -6.53 0.51
C ALA A 177 -8.66 -5.05 0.27
N ASN A 178 -8.07 -4.70 -0.88
CA ASN A 178 -7.89 -3.31 -1.30
C ASN A 178 -8.86 -3.00 -2.44
N ILE A 179 -9.98 -2.38 -2.11
CA ILE A 179 -11.16 -2.23 -2.97
C ILE A 179 -11.25 -0.80 -3.50
N ASN A 180 -11.41 -0.65 -4.81
CA ASN A 180 -11.68 0.64 -5.44
C ASN A 180 -13.19 0.81 -5.67
N THR A 181 -13.71 2.00 -5.40
CA THR A 181 -15.05 2.41 -5.81
C THR A 181 -15.05 2.89 -7.27
N ASN A 182 -16.23 2.92 -7.89
CA ASN A 182 -16.41 3.44 -9.25
C ASN A 182 -16.79 4.92 -9.18
N SER A 183 -15.80 5.77 -8.90
CA SER A 183 -16.01 7.20 -8.71
C SER A 183 -16.54 7.89 -9.97
N PRO A 184 -17.45 8.88 -9.87
CA PRO A 184 -17.98 9.39 -8.61
C PRO A 184 -19.25 8.69 -8.10
N LEU A 185 -19.31 8.48 -6.78
CA LEU A 185 -20.49 8.09 -6.01
C LEU A 185 -21.15 6.77 -6.45
N LEU A 186 -20.33 5.78 -6.82
CA LEU A 186 -20.82 4.48 -7.26
C LEU A 186 -20.04 3.35 -6.58
N VAL A 187 -20.78 2.39 -6.05
CA VAL A 187 -20.29 1.10 -5.54
C VAL A 187 -20.96 0.01 -6.37
N ASP A 188 -20.19 -0.76 -7.14
CA ASP A 188 -20.74 -1.83 -7.96
C ASP A 188 -20.80 -3.17 -7.22
N ARG A 189 -21.42 -4.16 -7.88
CA ARG A 189 -21.61 -5.49 -7.33
C ARG A 189 -20.29 -6.22 -7.02
N VAL A 190 -19.26 -6.03 -7.82
CA VAL A 190 -17.95 -6.68 -7.60
C VAL A 190 -17.35 -6.21 -6.28
N VAL A 191 -17.47 -4.91 -5.99
CA VAL A 191 -17.03 -4.32 -4.71
C VAL A 191 -17.81 -4.91 -3.55
N THR A 192 -19.15 -4.88 -3.61
CA THR A 192 -19.99 -5.35 -2.49
C THR A 192 -19.86 -6.84 -2.24
N GLU A 193 -19.76 -7.66 -3.27
CA GLU A 193 -19.50 -9.10 -3.17
C GLU A 193 -18.15 -9.40 -2.50
N SER A 194 -17.09 -8.72 -2.93
CA SER A 194 -15.76 -8.87 -2.31
C SER A 194 -15.80 -8.44 -0.83
N VAL A 195 -16.46 -7.32 -0.52
CA VAL A 195 -16.65 -6.86 0.88
C VAL A 195 -17.36 -7.92 1.71
N ARG A 196 -18.43 -8.54 1.18
CA ARG A 196 -19.15 -9.61 1.90
C ARG A 196 -18.23 -10.79 2.23
N VAL A 197 -17.42 -11.24 1.27
CA VAL A 197 -16.50 -12.38 1.48
C VAL A 197 -15.51 -12.09 2.60
N TYR A 198 -14.79 -10.97 2.54
CA TYR A 198 -13.78 -10.64 3.55
C TYR A 198 -14.43 -10.36 4.92
N SER A 199 -15.54 -9.61 4.95
CA SER A 199 -16.25 -9.28 6.17
C SER A 199 -16.84 -10.51 6.86
N ALA A 200 -17.40 -11.47 6.13
CA ALA A 200 -17.94 -12.71 6.68
C ALA A 200 -16.90 -13.51 7.47
N ARG A 201 -15.63 -13.42 7.06
CA ARG A 201 -14.51 -14.12 7.70
C ARG A 201 -13.72 -13.21 8.67
N GLY A 202 -14.22 -12.02 9.00
CA GLY A 202 -13.56 -11.06 9.89
C GLY A 202 -12.27 -10.46 9.35
N GLN A 203 -12.05 -10.54 8.04
CA GLN A 203 -10.85 -10.04 7.40
C GLN A 203 -10.98 -8.56 7.02
N GLY A 204 -9.83 -7.86 6.87
CA GLY A 204 -9.81 -6.42 6.72
C GLY A 204 -10.25 -5.93 5.33
N VAL A 205 -10.86 -4.75 5.31
CA VAL A 205 -11.24 -4.05 4.07
C VAL A 205 -10.59 -2.67 4.04
N ILE A 206 -9.87 -2.39 2.95
CA ILE A 206 -9.38 -1.06 2.59
C ILE A 206 -10.24 -0.58 1.44
N THR A 207 -10.92 0.56 1.55
CA THR A 207 -11.67 1.14 0.44
C THR A 207 -10.95 2.35 -0.10
N VAL A 208 -10.68 2.35 -1.39
CA VAL A 208 -9.87 3.36 -2.07
C VAL A 208 -10.65 3.98 -3.21
N PRO A 209 -11.30 5.11 -3.01
CA PRO A 209 -11.85 5.91 -4.10
C PRO A 209 -10.73 6.38 -5.03
N PHE A 210 -10.80 5.99 -6.30
CA PHE A 210 -9.89 6.47 -7.33
C PHE A 210 -10.51 7.65 -8.04
N ILE A 211 -10.07 8.87 -7.71
CA ILE A 211 -10.64 10.10 -8.24
C ILE A 211 -9.59 10.88 -9.02
N LEU A 212 -9.88 11.10 -10.31
CA LEU A 212 -9.14 12.02 -11.16
C LEU A 212 -9.85 13.39 -11.14
N SER A 213 -9.33 14.30 -10.31
CA SER A 213 -9.83 15.67 -10.25
C SER A 213 -9.72 16.34 -11.62
N GLY A 214 -10.79 16.98 -12.04
CA GLY A 214 -10.96 17.56 -13.38
C GLY A 214 -11.78 16.68 -14.31
N ALA A 215 -11.73 15.34 -14.18
CA ALA A 215 -12.59 14.42 -14.94
C ALA A 215 -13.76 13.91 -14.10
N MET A 216 -13.49 13.45 -12.87
CA MET A 216 -14.49 12.81 -11.99
C MET A 216 -15.03 13.75 -10.91
N GLY A 217 -14.63 15.01 -10.93
CA GLY A 217 -15.10 16.04 -10.01
C GLY A 217 -14.19 17.26 -9.99
N PRO A 218 -14.70 18.41 -9.51
CA PRO A 218 -13.87 19.59 -9.26
C PRO A 218 -12.81 19.31 -8.19
N VAL A 219 -11.62 19.86 -8.34
CA VAL A 219 -10.52 19.71 -7.36
C VAL A 219 -10.97 20.06 -5.94
N SER A 220 -11.74 21.14 -5.79
CA SER A 220 -12.23 21.61 -4.49
C SER A 220 -13.22 20.66 -3.79
N THR A 221 -13.87 19.75 -4.50
CA THR A 221 -14.88 18.82 -3.96
C THR A 221 -14.44 17.37 -3.99
N ALA A 222 -13.36 17.05 -4.70
CA ALA A 222 -12.88 15.69 -4.88
C ALA A 222 -12.61 14.97 -3.54
N ALA A 223 -12.04 15.69 -2.56
CA ALA A 223 -11.81 15.13 -1.22
C ALA A 223 -13.11 14.77 -0.49
N SER A 224 -14.19 15.55 -0.68
CA SER A 224 -15.52 15.23 -0.10
C SER A 224 -16.14 13.99 -0.73
N VAL A 225 -16.01 13.83 -2.06
CA VAL A 225 -16.47 12.64 -2.78
C VAL A 225 -15.69 11.40 -2.32
N ALA A 226 -14.36 11.48 -2.27
CA ALA A 226 -13.52 10.38 -1.79
C ALA A 226 -13.87 9.96 -0.36
N GLN A 227 -14.06 10.93 0.53
CA GLN A 227 -14.45 10.67 1.92
C GLN A 227 -15.83 10.00 2.00
N ALA A 228 -16.81 10.48 1.23
CA ALA A 228 -18.16 9.93 1.23
C ALA A 228 -18.19 8.48 0.73
N GLU A 229 -17.50 8.19 -0.37
CA GLU A 229 -17.41 6.84 -0.92
C GLU A 229 -16.72 5.87 0.05
N ALA A 230 -15.60 6.27 0.66
CA ALA A 230 -14.92 5.42 1.64
C ALA A 230 -15.79 5.17 2.88
N MET A 231 -16.48 6.21 3.38
CA MET A 231 -17.34 6.08 4.57
C MET A 231 -18.59 5.25 4.32
N ILE A 232 -19.22 5.33 3.15
CA ILE A 232 -20.41 4.51 2.86
C ILE A 232 -20.06 3.02 2.78
N VAL A 233 -18.88 2.68 2.22
CA VAL A 233 -18.40 1.30 2.22
C VAL A 233 -18.01 0.86 3.63
N CYS A 234 -17.39 1.73 4.44
CA CYS A 234 -17.14 1.45 5.86
C CYS A 234 -18.46 1.12 6.59
N ALA A 235 -19.48 1.96 6.41
CA ALA A 235 -20.80 1.73 7.01
C ALA A 235 -21.40 0.39 6.55
N TYR A 236 -21.29 0.06 5.25
CA TYR A 236 -21.72 -1.23 4.71
C TYR A 236 -21.00 -2.42 5.38
N VAL A 237 -19.66 -2.33 5.54
CA VAL A 237 -18.88 -3.33 6.28
C VAL A 237 -19.39 -3.49 7.71
N GLN A 238 -19.72 -2.38 8.39
CA GLN A 238 -20.21 -2.41 9.76
C GLN A 238 -21.66 -2.90 9.89
N LEU A 239 -22.47 -2.81 8.85
CA LEU A 239 -23.78 -3.45 8.78
C LEU A 239 -23.66 -4.97 8.63
N LEU A 240 -22.70 -5.43 7.82
CA LEU A 240 -22.41 -6.85 7.64
C LEU A 240 -21.80 -7.48 8.88
N ARG A 241 -20.85 -6.80 9.52
CA ARG A 241 -20.13 -7.28 10.70
C ARG A 241 -19.70 -6.10 11.60
N PRO A 242 -20.45 -5.78 12.64
CA PRO A 242 -20.07 -4.73 13.58
C PRO A 242 -18.70 -4.97 14.22
N GLY A 243 -17.84 -3.96 14.23
CA GLY A 243 -16.47 -4.07 14.73
C GLY A 243 -15.46 -4.64 13.73
N ALA A 244 -15.86 -4.93 12.49
CA ALA A 244 -14.94 -5.40 11.45
C ALA A 244 -13.88 -4.37 11.13
N THR A 245 -12.66 -4.85 10.84
CA THR A 245 -11.49 -4.07 10.50
C THR A 245 -11.68 -3.32 9.19
N PHE A 246 -11.46 -2.02 9.22
CA PHE A 246 -11.59 -1.15 8.05
C PHE A 246 -10.48 -0.11 8.00
N VAL A 247 -9.99 0.20 6.78
CA VAL A 247 -9.05 1.28 6.51
C VAL A 247 -9.65 2.23 5.48
N LEU A 248 -9.77 3.50 5.84
CA LEU A 248 -10.22 4.55 4.94
C LEU A 248 -9.11 4.83 3.93
N GLY A 249 -9.37 4.60 2.66
CA GLY A 249 -8.39 4.81 1.60
C GLY A 249 -8.60 6.10 0.84
N ASN A 250 -7.53 6.56 0.24
CA ASN A 250 -7.49 7.70 -0.67
C ASN A 250 -6.55 7.39 -1.85
N PHE A 251 -7.04 7.62 -3.07
CA PHE A 251 -6.22 7.67 -4.28
C PHE A 251 -6.72 8.80 -5.17
N LEU A 252 -6.57 10.01 -4.66
CA LEU A 252 -6.97 11.22 -5.36
C LEU A 252 -5.76 11.76 -6.13
N SER A 253 -5.95 11.94 -7.44
CA SER A 253 -4.97 12.54 -8.34
C SER A 253 -5.61 13.68 -9.13
N SER A 254 -4.82 14.40 -9.89
CA SER A 254 -5.29 15.38 -10.87
C SER A 254 -5.05 14.85 -12.29
N MET A 255 -5.64 15.52 -13.27
CA MET A 255 -5.52 15.19 -14.67
C MET A 255 -4.99 16.38 -15.46
N SER A 256 -4.07 16.14 -16.36
CA SER A 256 -3.70 17.13 -17.37
C SER A 256 -4.85 17.26 -18.38
N LEU A 257 -5.56 18.38 -18.35
CA LEU A 257 -6.64 18.65 -19.30
C LEU A 257 -6.13 18.81 -20.75
N LYS A 258 -4.82 18.96 -20.95
CA LYS A 258 -4.19 19.03 -22.28
C LYS A 258 -3.96 17.65 -22.89
N THR A 259 -3.61 16.66 -22.08
CA THR A 259 -3.20 15.32 -22.56
C THR A 259 -4.19 14.22 -22.17
N GLY A 260 -5.08 14.48 -21.23
CA GLY A 260 -5.97 13.48 -20.64
C GLY A 260 -5.30 12.50 -19.66
N ALA A 261 -3.98 12.65 -19.42
CA ALA A 261 -3.23 11.75 -18.56
C ALA A 261 -3.32 12.15 -17.08
N PRO A 262 -3.36 11.19 -16.15
CA PRO A 262 -3.26 11.48 -14.73
C PRO A 262 -1.90 12.08 -14.39
N THR A 263 -1.89 13.01 -13.43
CA THR A 263 -0.69 13.69 -12.93
C THR A 263 -0.44 13.32 -11.48
N PHE A 264 0.82 13.08 -11.12
CA PHE A 264 1.26 12.70 -9.79
C PHE A 264 2.37 13.63 -9.31
N GLY A 265 2.51 13.78 -7.98
CA GLY A 265 3.48 14.70 -7.41
C GLY A 265 3.15 16.18 -7.63
N MET A 266 1.92 16.49 -8.10
CA MET A 266 1.43 17.84 -8.34
C MET A 266 0.82 18.45 -7.08
N PRO A 267 0.67 19.80 -7.01
CA PRO A 267 0.18 20.48 -5.81
C PRO A 267 -1.21 20.02 -5.36
N GLU A 268 -2.13 19.74 -6.28
CA GLU A 268 -3.51 19.40 -5.96
C GLU A 268 -3.62 18.06 -5.21
N PRO A 269 -3.02 16.95 -5.68
CA PRO A 269 -2.96 15.69 -4.91
C PRO A 269 -2.26 15.85 -3.55
N VAL A 270 -1.16 16.62 -3.49
CA VAL A 270 -0.41 16.87 -2.26
C VAL A 270 -1.31 17.54 -1.21
N VAL A 271 -1.99 18.64 -1.57
CA VAL A 271 -2.92 19.35 -0.66
C VAL A 271 -4.11 18.46 -0.29
N SER A 272 -4.62 17.68 -1.23
CA SER A 272 -5.73 16.76 -0.98
C SER A 272 -5.39 15.69 0.05
N ASN A 273 -4.15 15.18 0.08
CA ASN A 273 -3.71 14.25 1.12
C ASN A 273 -3.83 14.84 2.53
N TYR A 274 -3.47 16.12 2.72
CA TYR A 274 -3.63 16.78 4.02
C TYR A 274 -5.10 16.91 4.44
N VAL A 275 -5.99 17.22 3.50
CA VAL A 275 -7.43 17.31 3.76
C VAL A 275 -7.99 15.93 4.15
N ILE A 276 -7.70 14.90 3.37
CA ILE A 276 -8.17 13.52 3.64
C ILE A 276 -7.59 13.02 4.96
N GLY A 277 -6.32 13.31 5.26
CA GLY A 277 -5.71 12.93 6.53
C GLY A 277 -6.44 13.52 7.75
N GLN A 278 -6.87 14.78 7.68
CA GLN A 278 -7.69 15.39 8.72
C GLN A 278 -9.08 14.75 8.83
N LEU A 279 -9.70 14.44 7.69
CA LEU A 279 -11.02 13.81 7.65
C LEU A 279 -10.97 12.37 8.20
N ALA A 280 -9.94 11.60 7.90
CA ALA A 280 -9.73 10.25 8.44
C ALA A 280 -9.56 10.28 9.97
N ARG A 281 -8.73 11.20 10.51
CA ARG A 281 -8.58 11.40 11.96
C ARG A 281 -9.89 11.82 12.63
N ARG A 282 -10.67 12.70 11.99
CA ARG A 282 -12.01 13.07 12.48
C ARG A 282 -12.96 11.88 12.52
N ALA A 283 -12.85 10.97 11.57
CA ALA A 283 -13.65 9.73 11.53
C ALA A 283 -13.15 8.65 12.49
N GLY A 284 -11.96 8.81 13.09
CA GLY A 284 -11.33 7.82 13.97
C GLY A 284 -10.86 6.56 13.24
N LEU A 285 -10.64 6.64 11.92
CA LEU A 285 -10.27 5.51 11.08
C LEU A 285 -8.80 5.54 10.67
N PRO A 286 -8.14 4.38 10.55
CA PRO A 286 -6.84 4.29 9.91
C PRO A 286 -6.92 4.80 8.45
N LEU A 287 -5.85 5.44 7.99
CA LEU A 287 -5.77 6.02 6.66
C LEU A 287 -4.82 5.24 5.75
N ARG A 288 -5.27 4.96 4.53
CA ARG A 288 -4.42 4.49 3.42
C ARG A 288 -4.24 5.60 2.39
N CYS A 289 -3.00 5.87 1.99
CA CYS A 289 -2.67 6.76 0.85
C CYS A 289 -1.73 6.08 -0.14
N GLY A 290 -1.54 6.71 -1.30
CA GLY A 290 -0.46 6.39 -2.23
C GLY A 290 0.87 6.96 -1.75
N GLY A 291 1.98 6.32 -2.12
CA GLY A 291 3.33 6.68 -1.69
C GLY A 291 4.15 7.41 -2.76
N SER A 292 5.16 6.75 -3.31
CA SER A 292 6.15 7.33 -4.23
C SER A 292 5.63 7.41 -5.67
N LEU A 293 4.59 8.20 -5.91
CA LEU A 293 3.88 8.29 -7.18
C LEU A 293 4.61 9.22 -8.17
N THR A 294 4.68 8.83 -9.44
CA THR A 294 5.24 9.65 -10.51
C THR A 294 4.60 9.35 -11.87
N ALA A 295 4.54 10.34 -12.74
CA ALA A 295 4.19 10.18 -14.16
C ALA A 295 5.42 9.93 -15.04
N SER A 296 6.66 10.01 -14.52
CA SER A 296 7.87 9.73 -15.29
C SER A 296 7.93 8.30 -15.77
N LYS A 297 8.58 8.08 -16.92
CA LYS A 297 8.72 6.79 -17.61
C LYS A 297 10.01 6.07 -17.24
N ILE A 298 10.92 6.78 -16.57
CA ILE A 298 12.23 6.29 -16.15
C ILE A 298 12.59 6.88 -14.77
N GLU A 299 13.64 6.38 -14.18
CA GLU A 299 14.20 6.80 -12.89
C GLU A 299 15.05 8.07 -13.06
N ASP A 300 14.42 9.19 -13.41
CA ASP A 300 15.05 10.49 -13.62
C ASP A 300 14.74 11.51 -12.50
N ALA A 301 15.12 12.75 -12.71
CA ALA A 301 14.85 13.83 -11.76
C ALA A 301 13.35 14.06 -11.55
N GLN A 302 12.51 13.92 -12.60
CA GLN A 302 11.06 14.03 -12.48
C GLN A 302 10.53 12.92 -11.55
N ALA A 303 10.96 11.67 -11.76
CA ALA A 303 10.56 10.55 -10.90
C ALA A 303 10.93 10.81 -9.44
N ALA A 304 12.13 11.34 -9.18
CA ALA A 304 12.60 11.64 -7.83
C ALA A 304 11.77 12.75 -7.16
N TYR A 305 11.51 13.86 -7.84
CA TYR A 305 10.76 14.99 -7.28
C TYR A 305 9.29 14.63 -7.02
N GLU A 306 8.60 14.09 -8.02
CA GLU A 306 7.19 13.70 -7.89
C GLU A 306 6.99 12.65 -6.79
N SER A 307 7.87 11.65 -6.71
CA SER A 307 7.82 10.63 -5.66
C SER A 307 8.11 11.21 -4.28
N ALA A 308 9.06 12.16 -4.17
CA ALA A 308 9.37 12.81 -2.90
C ALA A 308 8.18 13.64 -2.40
N ASP A 309 7.57 14.45 -3.27
CA ASP A 309 6.45 15.32 -2.92
C ASP A 309 5.21 14.51 -2.51
N SER A 310 4.88 13.46 -3.28
CA SER A 310 3.75 12.58 -2.94
C SER A 310 3.99 11.79 -1.66
N MET A 311 5.17 11.20 -1.47
CA MET A 311 5.47 10.44 -0.25
C MET A 311 5.49 11.35 0.98
N HIS A 312 6.12 12.53 0.89
CA HIS A 312 6.19 13.49 1.99
C HIS A 312 4.79 13.93 2.44
N SER A 313 3.93 14.28 1.47
CA SER A 313 2.54 14.65 1.79
C SER A 313 1.77 13.51 2.43
N THR A 314 1.94 12.28 1.97
CA THR A 314 1.29 11.08 2.51
C THR A 314 1.70 10.83 3.96
N MET A 315 3.00 10.93 4.27
CA MET A 315 3.49 10.75 5.63
C MET A 315 3.00 11.87 6.57
N LEU A 316 3.05 13.13 6.14
CA LEU A 316 2.56 14.27 6.93
C LEU A 316 1.03 14.28 7.07
N ALA A 317 0.30 13.69 6.13
CA ALA A 317 -1.14 13.44 6.28
C ALA A 317 -1.46 12.41 7.36
N GLY A 318 -0.48 11.66 7.84
CA GLY A 318 -0.63 10.62 8.86
C GLY A 318 -1.19 9.31 8.30
N ALA A 319 -0.82 8.94 7.07
CA ALA A 319 -1.21 7.66 6.49
C ALA A 319 -0.61 6.48 7.28
N ASN A 320 -1.45 5.51 7.61
CA ASN A 320 -1.08 4.32 8.37
C ASN A 320 -0.72 3.13 7.47
N PHE A 321 -1.33 3.06 6.29
CA PHE A 321 -1.00 2.08 5.26
C PHE A 321 -0.67 2.81 3.96
N VAL A 322 0.57 2.71 3.52
CA VAL A 322 1.05 3.42 2.32
C VAL A 322 1.30 2.40 1.23
N LEU A 323 0.34 2.26 0.30
CA LEU A 323 0.50 1.46 -0.90
C LEU A 323 1.24 2.29 -1.96
N HIS A 324 1.88 1.64 -2.91
CA HIS A 324 2.72 2.30 -3.91
C HIS A 324 3.91 3.07 -3.29
N SER A 325 4.44 2.59 -2.17
CA SER A 325 5.59 3.21 -1.51
C SER A 325 6.88 3.07 -2.32
N ALA A 326 6.96 2.10 -3.22
CA ALA A 326 8.14 1.84 -4.03
C ALA A 326 7.80 1.18 -5.37
N GLY A 327 8.53 1.55 -6.43
CA GLY A 327 8.49 0.91 -7.74
C GLY A 327 7.56 1.55 -8.78
N TRP A 328 6.88 2.65 -8.47
CA TRP A 328 5.87 3.28 -9.33
C TRP A 328 6.50 4.12 -10.45
N LEU A 329 6.16 3.80 -11.70
CA LEU A 329 6.49 4.56 -12.93
C LEU A 329 5.27 4.69 -13.85
N GLU A 330 5.32 5.58 -14.83
CA GLU A 330 4.32 5.77 -15.90
C GLU A 330 2.88 5.99 -15.39
N GLY A 331 2.71 6.67 -14.25
CA GLY A 331 1.37 6.86 -13.70
C GLY A 331 0.71 5.56 -13.19
N GLY A 332 1.50 4.54 -12.85
CA GLY A 332 1.05 3.23 -12.35
C GLY A 332 0.98 2.12 -13.39
N LEU A 333 1.34 2.41 -14.62
CA LEU A 333 1.35 1.40 -15.68
C LEU A 333 2.61 0.54 -15.68
N CYS A 334 3.68 0.96 -14.99
CA CYS A 334 4.95 0.25 -14.98
C CYS A 334 5.54 0.13 -13.58
N THR A 335 6.01 -1.08 -13.25
CA THR A 335 6.85 -1.35 -12.09
C THR A 335 8.32 -1.31 -12.51
N GLY A 336 9.10 -0.38 -11.92
CA GLY A 336 10.55 -0.32 -12.12
C GLY A 336 11.30 -1.13 -11.06
N PHE A 337 12.19 -2.03 -11.45
CA PHE A 337 13.03 -2.79 -10.52
C PHE A 337 13.99 -1.87 -9.78
N GLU A 338 14.74 -1.02 -10.51
CA GLU A 338 15.60 0.00 -9.92
C GLU A 338 14.80 0.98 -9.08
N LYS A 339 13.62 1.41 -9.60
CA LYS A 339 12.72 2.32 -8.87
C LYS A 339 12.26 1.73 -7.55
N LEU A 340 11.97 0.42 -7.50
CA LEU A 340 11.61 -0.27 -6.26
C LEU A 340 12.71 -0.12 -5.20
N ILE A 341 13.96 -0.36 -5.58
CA ILE A 341 15.10 -0.25 -4.66
C ILE A 341 15.41 1.19 -4.26
N MET A 342 15.34 2.12 -5.22
CA MET A 342 15.58 3.55 -4.97
C MET A 342 14.55 4.14 -4.00
N ASP A 343 13.28 3.87 -4.24
CA ASP A 343 12.21 4.32 -3.35
C ASP A 343 12.31 3.65 -1.97
N ALA A 344 12.46 2.33 -1.93
CA ALA A 344 12.54 1.58 -0.68
C ALA A 344 13.75 2.02 0.18
N ALA A 345 14.88 2.35 -0.43
CA ALA A 345 16.02 2.95 0.28
C ALA A 345 15.64 4.32 0.89
N ARG A 346 14.89 5.15 0.14
CA ARG A 346 14.44 6.46 0.59
C ARG A 346 13.48 6.40 1.77
N LEU A 347 12.63 5.35 1.83
CA LEU A 347 11.71 5.14 2.97
C LEU A 347 12.43 5.15 4.32
N GLY A 348 13.63 4.58 4.42
CA GLY A 348 14.41 4.60 5.65
C GLY A 348 14.78 6.02 6.10
N SER A 349 15.10 6.92 5.15
CA SER A 349 15.34 8.34 5.47
C SER A 349 14.08 9.01 6.00
N TYR A 350 12.91 8.75 5.39
CA TYR A 350 11.64 9.30 5.86
C TYR A 350 11.28 8.79 7.26
N GLN A 351 11.46 7.50 7.53
CA GLN A 351 11.24 6.92 8.87
C GLN A 351 12.13 7.59 9.91
N LYS A 352 13.40 7.89 9.57
CA LYS A 352 14.32 8.59 10.48
C LYS A 352 13.85 10.02 10.76
N VAL A 353 13.52 10.78 9.72
CA VAL A 353 13.16 12.22 9.84
C VAL A 353 11.80 12.42 10.50
N LEU A 354 10.79 11.65 10.07
CA LEU A 354 9.38 11.88 10.46
C LEU A 354 8.91 10.95 11.58
N GLY A 355 9.56 9.79 11.75
CA GLY A 355 9.21 8.81 12.77
C GLY A 355 10.04 8.90 14.03
N GLN A 356 11.37 8.87 13.90
CA GLN A 356 12.29 8.84 15.06
C GLN A 356 12.68 10.26 15.54
N GLY A 357 12.85 11.22 14.61
CA GLY A 357 13.31 12.56 14.93
C GLY A 357 14.75 12.60 15.47
N LEU A 358 15.05 13.61 16.28
CA LEU A 358 16.33 13.76 16.96
C LEU A 358 16.24 13.25 18.41
N ASP A 359 17.25 12.53 18.84
CA ASP A 359 17.44 12.21 20.25
C ASP A 359 17.94 13.48 20.98
N THR A 360 17.20 13.90 21.99
CA THR A 360 17.51 15.07 22.82
C THR A 360 17.77 14.70 24.27
N SER A 361 18.10 13.43 24.56
CA SER A 361 18.48 12.96 25.87
C SER A 361 19.77 13.62 26.36
N ASP A 362 20.02 13.60 27.65
CA ASP A 362 21.26 14.14 28.25
C ASP A 362 22.51 13.44 27.67
N GLU A 363 22.42 12.18 27.32
CA GLU A 363 23.49 11.43 26.67
C GLU A 363 23.76 11.94 25.25
N ALA A 364 22.69 12.17 24.46
CA ALA A 364 22.79 12.69 23.09
C ALA A 364 23.29 14.15 23.07
N LEU A 365 23.05 14.92 24.11
CA LEU A 365 23.59 16.29 24.27
C LEU A 365 25.10 16.30 24.54
N ALA A 366 25.71 15.16 24.88
CA ALA A 366 27.15 14.92 24.94
C ALA A 366 27.94 15.97 25.75
N ARG A 367 27.46 16.32 26.95
CA ARG A 367 28.06 17.37 27.78
C ARG A 367 29.51 17.10 28.14
N ASP A 368 29.93 15.85 28.26
CA ASP A 368 31.31 15.43 28.48
C ASP A 368 32.26 15.86 27.34
N ALA A 369 31.78 15.81 26.10
CA ALA A 369 32.58 16.19 24.93
C ALA A 369 33.05 17.66 24.97
N TYR A 370 32.24 18.55 25.56
CA TYR A 370 32.57 19.98 25.69
C TYR A 370 33.77 20.21 26.66
N GLY A 371 34.04 19.28 27.57
CA GLY A 371 35.22 19.32 28.44
C GLY A 371 36.50 18.86 27.74
N GLU A 372 36.41 18.13 26.65
CA GLU A 372 37.56 17.60 25.88
C GLU A 372 37.98 18.54 24.73
N VAL A 373 37.16 19.55 24.36
CA VAL A 373 37.38 20.37 23.17
C VAL A 373 37.41 21.85 23.53
N GLU A 374 38.51 22.50 23.19
CA GLU A 374 38.66 23.95 23.39
C GLU A 374 37.78 24.73 22.38
N ALA A 375 37.43 25.99 22.73
CA ALA A 375 36.70 26.87 21.85
C ALA A 375 37.44 27.11 20.53
N GLY A 376 36.78 26.87 19.40
CA GLY A 376 37.38 26.88 18.05
C GLY A 376 38.06 25.59 17.63
N GLY A 377 38.05 24.56 18.47
CA GLY A 377 38.52 23.20 18.13
C GLY A 377 37.48 22.37 17.39
N HIS A 378 37.68 21.06 17.31
CA HIS A 378 36.77 20.11 16.65
C HIS A 378 36.55 18.87 17.51
N PHE A 379 35.34 18.27 17.41
CA PHE A 379 34.93 17.11 18.19
C PHE A 379 35.38 15.75 17.58
N LEU A 380 36.13 15.71 16.46
CA LEU A 380 36.45 14.47 15.76
C LEU A 380 37.22 13.46 16.61
N GLY A 381 38.07 13.92 17.53
CA GLY A 381 38.89 13.05 18.40
C GLY A 381 38.35 12.85 19.81
N CYS A 382 37.21 13.48 20.17
CA CYS A 382 36.69 13.35 21.53
C CYS A 382 36.08 11.97 21.79
N GLY A 383 36.04 11.57 23.08
CA GLY A 383 35.52 10.27 23.49
C GLY A 383 34.11 9.99 23.02
N HIS A 384 33.23 11.01 23.02
CA HIS A 384 31.85 10.88 22.51
C HIS A 384 31.82 10.52 21.02
N THR A 385 32.56 11.22 20.16
CA THR A 385 32.64 10.93 18.73
C THR A 385 33.16 9.52 18.47
N MET A 386 34.22 9.11 19.20
CA MET A 386 34.81 7.77 19.05
C MET A 386 33.85 6.64 19.41
N ARG A 387 32.95 6.85 20.35
CA ARG A 387 31.90 5.87 20.70
C ARG A 387 30.77 5.79 19.68
N ASN A 388 30.49 6.89 18.98
CA ASN A 388 29.24 7.05 18.21
C ASN A 388 29.43 7.18 16.69
N TYR A 389 30.65 7.37 16.17
CA TYR A 389 30.87 7.74 14.74
C TYR A 389 30.29 6.73 13.74
N GLN A 390 30.14 5.46 14.10
CA GLN A 390 29.56 4.43 13.24
C GLN A 390 28.03 4.37 13.28
N THR A 391 27.39 4.94 14.30
CA THR A 391 25.95 4.78 14.55
C THR A 391 25.19 6.09 14.65
N ALA A 392 25.87 7.23 14.79
CA ALA A 392 25.27 8.53 15.03
C ALA A 392 24.42 9.03 13.87
N PHE A 393 24.77 8.68 12.63
CA PHE A 393 24.11 9.15 11.44
C PHE A 393 23.41 8.00 10.69
N TYR A 394 22.30 8.35 10.04
CA TYR A 394 21.62 7.44 9.13
C TYR A 394 22.49 7.20 7.90
N GLU A 395 22.82 5.96 7.63
CA GLU A 395 23.55 5.55 6.42
C GLU A 395 22.59 5.23 5.30
N ALA A 396 22.55 6.09 4.28
CA ALA A 396 21.74 5.91 3.07
C ALA A 396 22.46 4.94 2.12
N ARG A 397 22.20 3.65 2.25
CA ARG A 397 22.94 2.55 1.58
C ARG A 397 23.01 2.64 0.04
N LEU A 398 22.13 3.41 -0.59
CA LEU A 398 22.11 3.57 -2.05
C LEU A 398 22.67 4.92 -2.50
N SER A 399 22.67 5.94 -1.63
CA SER A 399 23.27 7.24 -1.92
C SER A 399 24.79 7.14 -1.90
N ASP A 400 25.43 7.92 -2.77
CA ASP A 400 26.87 8.04 -2.82
C ASP A 400 27.28 9.38 -2.21
N ASN A 401 28.16 9.36 -1.22
CA ASN A 401 28.67 10.53 -0.52
C ASN A 401 30.21 10.58 -0.58
N GLU A 402 30.82 9.84 -1.51
CA GLU A 402 32.26 9.84 -1.70
C GLU A 402 32.74 11.10 -2.44
N ASN A 403 34.04 11.36 -2.43
CA ASN A 403 34.62 12.38 -3.28
C ASN A 403 34.59 11.93 -4.75
N VAL A 404 34.76 12.88 -5.69
CA VAL A 404 34.67 12.60 -7.12
C VAL A 404 35.70 11.58 -7.60
N GLU A 405 36.91 11.61 -7.05
CA GLU A 405 38.00 10.72 -7.42
C GLU A 405 37.67 9.26 -7.09
N ASN A 406 37.19 8.98 -5.89
CA ASN A 406 36.74 7.64 -5.49
C ASN A 406 35.54 7.18 -6.32
N TRP A 407 34.60 8.05 -6.60
CA TRP A 407 33.44 7.75 -7.45
C TRP A 407 33.86 7.38 -8.88
N GLU A 408 34.84 8.12 -9.46
CA GLU A 408 35.42 7.82 -10.78
C GLU A 408 36.16 6.47 -10.79
N GLU A 409 37.00 6.21 -9.81
CA GLU A 409 37.70 4.93 -9.65
C GLU A 409 36.75 3.74 -9.56
N ARG A 410 35.55 3.93 -8.98
CA ARG A 410 34.51 2.90 -8.88
C ARG A 410 33.60 2.81 -10.08
N GLY A 411 33.93 3.50 -11.19
CA GLY A 411 33.24 3.40 -12.47
C GLY A 411 32.10 4.39 -12.69
N SER A 412 32.06 5.49 -11.94
CA SER A 412 31.11 6.61 -12.12
C SER A 412 29.66 6.16 -12.20
N HIS A 413 29.27 5.28 -11.32
CA HIS A 413 27.92 4.70 -11.33
C HIS A 413 26.89 5.71 -10.81
N ASP A 414 25.91 6.04 -11.63
CA ASP A 414 24.71 6.75 -11.20
C ASP A 414 23.86 5.90 -10.26
N MET A 415 22.85 6.51 -9.63
CA MET A 415 21.98 5.81 -8.67
C MET A 415 21.23 4.64 -9.30
N ARG A 416 20.84 4.73 -10.57
CA ARG A 416 20.15 3.67 -11.29
C ARG A 416 21.01 2.43 -11.46
N LYS A 417 22.29 2.60 -11.85
CA LYS A 417 23.25 1.49 -11.93
C LYS A 417 23.53 0.86 -10.56
N ARG A 418 23.63 1.68 -9.51
CA ARG A 418 23.79 1.15 -8.15
C ARG A 418 22.56 0.34 -7.69
N ALA A 419 21.36 0.84 -8.01
CA ALA A 419 20.11 0.13 -7.74
C ALA A 419 20.01 -1.20 -8.50
N TYR A 420 20.43 -1.21 -9.79
CA TYR A 420 20.53 -2.44 -10.57
C TYR A 420 21.47 -3.46 -9.93
N GLY A 421 22.69 -3.05 -9.58
CA GLY A 421 23.63 -3.92 -8.87
C GLY A 421 23.06 -4.44 -7.52
N ARG A 422 22.32 -3.59 -6.82
CA ARG A 422 21.73 -3.98 -5.52
C ARG A 422 20.62 -5.02 -5.67
N TRP A 423 19.62 -4.81 -6.54
CA TRP A 423 18.53 -5.77 -6.65
C TRP A 423 18.99 -7.11 -7.24
N THR A 424 19.90 -7.10 -8.21
CA THR A 424 20.48 -8.34 -8.76
C THR A 424 21.25 -9.13 -7.71
N GLN A 425 21.97 -8.43 -6.81
CA GLN A 425 22.64 -9.08 -5.69
C GLN A 425 21.66 -9.62 -4.66
N MET A 426 20.60 -8.85 -4.33
CA MET A 426 19.55 -9.32 -3.41
C MET A 426 18.91 -10.61 -3.89
N LEU A 427 18.59 -10.73 -5.18
CA LEU A 427 18.02 -11.98 -5.72
C LEU A 427 18.96 -13.18 -5.60
N LYS A 428 20.28 -12.98 -5.73
CA LYS A 428 21.29 -14.03 -5.49
C LYS A 428 21.40 -14.44 -4.02
N GLU A 429 21.20 -13.49 -3.11
CA GLU A 429 21.23 -13.67 -1.66
C GLU A 429 19.90 -14.18 -1.09
N TYR A 430 18.84 -14.21 -1.91
CA TYR A 430 17.52 -14.60 -1.45
C TYR A 430 17.48 -16.01 -0.88
N GLN A 431 16.87 -16.13 0.29
CA GLN A 431 16.55 -17.40 0.93
C GLN A 431 15.06 -17.45 1.18
N GLU A 432 14.42 -18.50 0.68
CA GLU A 432 13.00 -18.70 0.86
C GLU A 432 12.67 -18.88 2.35
N PRO A 433 11.71 -18.12 2.90
CA PRO A 433 11.31 -18.30 4.30
C PRO A 433 10.69 -19.68 4.52
N PRO A 434 10.91 -20.30 5.69
CA PRO A 434 10.41 -21.63 5.96
C PRO A 434 8.88 -21.65 5.91
N ILE A 435 8.33 -22.68 5.29
CA ILE A 435 6.91 -23.03 5.29
C ILE A 435 6.79 -24.53 5.56
N ASP A 436 5.85 -24.93 6.40
CA ASP A 436 5.56 -26.31 6.67
C ASP A 436 5.15 -27.05 5.38
N MET A 437 5.66 -28.30 5.21
CA MET A 437 5.47 -29.07 4.00
C MET A 437 3.99 -29.43 3.77
N ALA A 438 3.25 -29.76 4.81
CA ALA A 438 1.83 -30.11 4.70
C ALA A 438 1.01 -28.88 4.25
N THR A 439 1.31 -27.69 4.77
CA THR A 439 0.71 -26.43 4.32
C THR A 439 1.00 -26.15 2.85
N ARG A 440 2.26 -26.33 2.42
CA ARG A 440 2.64 -26.17 1.00
C ARG A 440 1.91 -27.16 0.07
N GLU A 441 1.82 -28.42 0.46
CA GLU A 441 1.10 -29.45 -0.29
C GLU A 441 -0.41 -29.13 -0.36
N ALA A 442 -1.00 -28.67 0.73
CA ALA A 442 -2.42 -28.28 0.77
C ALA A 442 -2.70 -27.08 -0.15
N LEU A 443 -1.83 -26.06 -0.16
CA LEU A 443 -1.93 -24.92 -1.10
C LEU A 443 -1.84 -25.39 -2.55
N ASN A 444 -0.87 -26.24 -2.88
CA ASN A 444 -0.70 -26.77 -4.24
C ASN A 444 -1.91 -27.60 -4.68
N ALA A 445 -2.46 -28.44 -3.81
CA ALA A 445 -3.65 -29.24 -4.08
C ALA A 445 -4.88 -28.37 -4.30
N PHE A 446 -5.07 -27.31 -3.48
CA PHE A 446 -6.13 -26.32 -3.65
C PHE A 446 -6.03 -25.65 -5.02
N ILE A 447 -4.85 -25.14 -5.38
CA ILE A 447 -4.60 -24.44 -6.64
C ILE A 447 -4.84 -25.35 -7.84
N ALA A 448 -4.35 -26.60 -7.81
CA ALA A 448 -4.54 -27.55 -8.89
C ALA A 448 -6.03 -27.77 -9.16
N ARG A 449 -6.82 -28.04 -8.11
CA ARG A 449 -8.28 -28.19 -8.21
C ARG A 449 -8.94 -26.95 -8.78
N ARG A 450 -8.63 -25.76 -8.23
CA ARG A 450 -9.23 -24.50 -8.68
C ARG A 450 -8.90 -24.19 -10.14
N LYS A 451 -7.67 -24.47 -10.59
CA LYS A 451 -7.28 -24.29 -12.00
C LYS A 451 -8.00 -25.23 -12.97
N GLU A 452 -8.44 -26.39 -12.52
CA GLU A 452 -9.30 -27.29 -13.32
C GLU A 452 -10.73 -26.76 -13.44
N GLU A 453 -11.24 -26.11 -12.39
CA GLU A 453 -12.61 -25.56 -12.34
C GLU A 453 -12.74 -24.24 -13.12
N LEU A 454 -11.69 -23.45 -13.21
CA LEU A 454 -11.70 -22.13 -13.83
C LEU A 454 -11.36 -22.19 -15.32
N PRO A 455 -12.02 -21.39 -16.19
CA PRO A 455 -11.71 -21.33 -17.62
C PRO A 455 -10.35 -20.68 -17.89
N ASP A 456 -9.76 -20.93 -19.06
CA ASP A 456 -8.59 -20.21 -19.56
C ASP A 456 -9.04 -18.92 -20.27
N ALA A 457 -9.37 -17.89 -19.50
CA ALA A 457 -9.69 -16.56 -20.01
C ALA A 457 -8.46 -15.65 -19.98
N TRP A 458 -8.17 -15.00 -21.10
CA TRP A 458 -7.00 -14.12 -21.28
C TRP A 458 -7.35 -12.62 -21.19
N TYR A 459 -8.65 -12.25 -21.29
CA TYR A 459 -9.21 -10.91 -21.21
C TYR A 459 -10.64 -10.93 -20.66
#